data_fafcbdcbefa94e7bbb0cb880bfa03cab
#
_entry.id   fafcbdcbefa94e7bbb0cb880bfa03cab
#
_cell.length_a   1.000
_cell.length_b   1.000
_cell.length_c   1.000
_cell.angle_alpha   90.00
_cell.angle_beta   90.00
_cell.angle_gamma   90.00
#
_symmetry.space_group_name_H-M   'P 1'
#
loop_
_entity.id
_entity.type
_entity.pdbx_description
1 polymer ?
#
loop_
_entity_poly.entity_id
_entity_poly.type
_entity_poly.pdbx_seq_one_letter_code
_entity_poly.pdbx_strand_id
1 'polypeptide(L)'
;MTKTKYPMFKCLHRGQKGFTLIELIIVVAILGILAAVIIPNITKFLGVGQKGAAQGELGTVQQGTYAAMAEQGVGAIDGGEINSGEGTLNAAPPIELGDYLQGDLGGLKGSWNITPLGLVSYGTYPDYDAITAGATYWEYTFTTVANWTQLTK
;
A
#
# COMPACT_ATOMS: atom_id res chain seq x y z
N MET A 1 -8.85 43.10 58.73
CA MET A 1 -8.59 41.63 58.48
C MET A 1 -9.82 41.04 57.82
N THR A 2 -9.83 40.94 56.54
CA THR A 2 -10.92 40.38 55.73
C THR A 2 -10.64 38.90 55.43
N LYS A 3 -11.44 38.01 55.97
CA LYS A 3 -11.38 36.55 55.71
C LYS A 3 -12.03 36.25 54.39
N THR A 4 -11.22 35.94 53.38
CA THR A 4 -11.69 35.44 52.10
C THR A 4 -12.21 34.02 52.24
N LYS A 5 -13.53 33.84 52.09
CA LYS A 5 -14.21 32.53 52.02
C LYS A 5 -14.01 31.95 50.62
N TYR A 6 -13.19 30.92 50.50
CA TYR A 6 -13.14 30.11 49.28
C TYR A 6 -14.37 29.26 49.18
N PRO A 7 -15.05 29.21 48.00
CA PRO A 7 -16.21 28.29 47.82
C PRO A 7 -15.66 26.86 47.74
N MET A 8 -16.10 26.05 48.65
CA MET A 8 -15.85 24.61 48.67
C MET A 8 -16.60 23.99 47.47
N PHE A 9 -15.88 23.54 46.45
CA PHE A 9 -16.47 22.78 45.37
C PHE A 9 -17.06 21.48 45.91
N LYS A 10 -18.38 21.41 45.98
CA LYS A 10 -19.12 20.16 46.21
C LYS A 10 -18.84 19.24 45.02
N CYS A 11 -17.98 18.24 45.19
CA CYS A 11 -17.91 17.10 44.29
C CYS A 11 -19.27 16.43 44.23
N LEU A 12 -20.05 16.67 43.17
CA LEU A 12 -21.22 15.92 42.83
C LEU A 12 -20.80 14.49 42.50
N HIS A 13 -20.79 13.61 43.49
CA HIS A 13 -20.78 12.16 43.25
C HIS A 13 -22.11 11.79 42.63
N ARG A 14 -22.25 11.97 41.32
CA ARG A 14 -23.29 11.28 40.56
C ARG A 14 -22.96 9.80 40.65
N GLY A 15 -23.82 9.02 41.26
CA GLY A 15 -23.68 7.58 41.40
C GLY A 15 -23.54 6.93 40.03
N GLN A 16 -22.30 6.74 39.61
CA GLN A 16 -21.98 5.96 38.42
C GLN A 16 -22.25 4.49 38.79
N LYS A 17 -23.29 3.91 38.21
CA LYS A 17 -23.49 2.47 38.28
C LYS A 17 -22.30 1.85 37.53
N GLY A 18 -21.41 1.19 38.24
CA GLY A 18 -20.31 0.44 37.64
C GLY A 18 -20.84 -0.77 36.89
N PHE A 19 -20.13 -1.18 35.82
CA PHE A 19 -20.43 -2.42 35.13
C PHE A 19 -20.22 -3.63 36.07
N THR A 20 -21.08 -4.61 35.92
CA THR A 20 -20.91 -5.87 36.64
C THR A 20 -19.85 -6.74 35.91
N LEU A 21 -19.15 -7.59 36.64
CA LEU A 21 -18.18 -8.51 36.08
C LEU A 21 -18.81 -9.44 35.03
N ILE A 22 -20.07 -9.83 35.24
CA ILE A 22 -20.83 -10.70 34.32
C ILE A 22 -21.11 -10.00 32.99
N GLU A 23 -21.46 -8.71 33.01
CA GLU A 23 -21.66 -7.92 31.77
C GLU A 23 -20.39 -7.86 30.92
N LEU A 24 -19.25 -7.66 31.57
CA LEU A 24 -17.98 -7.62 30.86
C LEU A 24 -17.65 -8.99 30.25
N ILE A 25 -17.84 -10.09 30.98
CA ILE A 25 -17.56 -11.45 30.49
C ILE A 25 -18.44 -11.78 29.28
N ILE A 26 -19.73 -11.44 29.32
CA ILE A 26 -20.65 -11.69 28.20
C ILE A 26 -20.19 -10.92 26.95
N VAL A 27 -19.80 -9.65 27.10
CA VAL A 27 -19.34 -8.82 25.98
C VAL A 27 -18.08 -9.41 25.33
N VAL A 28 -17.06 -9.77 26.13
CA VAL A 28 -15.84 -10.36 25.55
C VAL A 28 -16.07 -11.75 24.97
N ALA A 29 -17.00 -12.52 25.48
CA ALA A 29 -17.37 -13.81 24.91
C ALA A 29 -18.02 -13.62 23.52
N ILE A 30 -18.94 -12.68 23.36
CA ILE A 30 -19.55 -12.35 22.07
C ILE A 30 -18.51 -11.83 21.08
N LEU A 31 -17.64 -10.90 21.52
CA LEU A 31 -16.56 -10.38 20.68
C LEU A 31 -15.60 -11.49 20.23
N GLY A 32 -15.28 -12.45 21.10
CA GLY A 32 -14.45 -13.62 20.77
C GLY A 32 -15.05 -14.48 19.66
N ILE A 33 -16.36 -14.75 19.72
CA ILE A 33 -17.07 -15.51 18.68
C ILE A 33 -17.06 -14.76 17.36
N LEU A 34 -17.35 -13.45 17.38
CA LEU A 34 -17.34 -12.62 16.17
C LEU A 34 -15.93 -12.54 15.56
N ALA A 35 -14.90 -12.36 16.39
CA ALA A 35 -13.51 -12.31 15.94
C ALA A 35 -13.08 -13.62 15.25
N ALA A 36 -13.49 -14.78 15.78
CA ALA A 36 -13.16 -16.08 15.20
C ALA A 36 -13.69 -16.25 13.76
N VAL A 37 -14.81 -15.62 13.43
CA VAL A 37 -15.39 -15.64 12.07
C VAL A 37 -14.76 -14.57 11.16
N ILE A 38 -14.45 -13.40 11.72
CA ILE A 38 -14.01 -12.25 10.94
C ILE A 38 -12.54 -12.38 10.52
N ILE A 39 -11.65 -12.83 11.43
CA ILE A 39 -10.20 -12.89 11.19
C ILE A 39 -9.83 -13.67 9.92
N PRO A 40 -10.31 -14.90 9.65
CA PRO A 40 -9.93 -15.64 8.45
C PRO A 40 -10.46 -15.00 7.15
N ASN A 41 -11.49 -14.16 7.24
CA ASN A 41 -12.00 -13.45 6.07
C ASN A 41 -11.20 -12.17 5.77
N ILE A 42 -10.75 -11.46 6.80
CA ILE A 42 -9.94 -10.24 6.60
C ILE A 42 -8.64 -10.57 5.87
N THR A 43 -7.96 -11.66 6.20
CA THR A 43 -6.71 -12.05 5.54
C THR A 43 -6.87 -12.29 4.04
N LYS A 44 -8.02 -12.84 3.61
CA LYS A 44 -8.34 -12.99 2.17
C LYS A 44 -8.56 -11.64 1.49
N PHE A 45 -9.24 -10.71 2.15
CA PHE A 45 -9.47 -9.37 1.61
C PHE A 45 -8.17 -8.56 1.49
N LEU A 46 -7.24 -8.72 2.44
CA LEU A 46 -5.93 -8.06 2.37
C LEU A 46 -5.15 -8.47 1.10
N GLY A 47 -5.13 -9.77 0.77
CA GLY A 47 -4.48 -10.25 -0.46
C GLY A 47 -5.11 -9.68 -1.73
N VAL A 48 -6.44 -9.63 -1.81
CA VAL A 48 -7.14 -9.03 -2.96
C VAL A 48 -6.88 -7.52 -3.05
N GLY A 49 -6.84 -6.82 -1.91
CA GLY A 49 -6.53 -5.40 -1.85
C GLY A 49 -5.11 -5.08 -2.33
N GLN A 50 -4.13 -5.87 -1.93
CA GLN A 50 -2.75 -5.73 -2.39
C GLN A 50 -2.62 -5.96 -3.90
N LYS A 51 -3.29 -6.99 -4.44
CA LYS A 51 -3.32 -7.22 -5.89
C LYS A 51 -3.94 -6.04 -6.64
N GLY A 52 -5.05 -5.48 -6.13
CA GLY A 52 -5.69 -4.31 -6.73
C GLY A 52 -4.76 -3.08 -6.73
N ALA A 53 -4.05 -2.85 -5.63
CA ALA A 53 -3.06 -1.79 -5.52
C ALA A 53 -1.90 -2.00 -6.52
N ALA A 54 -1.38 -3.22 -6.61
CA ALA A 54 -0.34 -3.58 -7.58
C ALA A 54 -0.77 -3.35 -9.03
N GLN A 55 -2.01 -3.72 -9.38
CA GLN A 55 -2.57 -3.46 -10.71
C GLN A 55 -2.73 -1.97 -11.00
N GLY A 56 -3.14 -1.18 -10.01
CA GLY A 56 -3.23 0.27 -10.13
C GLY A 56 -1.87 0.91 -10.37
N GLU A 57 -0.87 0.51 -9.60
CA GLU A 57 0.50 1.04 -9.74
C GLU A 57 1.12 0.65 -11.08
N LEU A 58 0.98 -0.61 -11.51
CA LEU A 58 1.40 -1.06 -12.85
C LEU A 58 0.78 -0.19 -13.96
N GLY A 59 -0.52 0.09 -13.86
CA GLY A 59 -1.20 0.97 -14.82
C GLY A 59 -0.63 2.38 -14.84
N THR A 60 -0.30 2.93 -13.67
CA THR A 60 0.30 4.26 -13.53
C THR A 60 1.70 4.31 -14.15
N VAL A 61 2.55 3.32 -13.86
CA VAL A 61 3.90 3.21 -14.44
C VAL A 61 3.82 3.04 -15.96
N GLN A 62 2.93 2.20 -16.45
CA GLN A 62 2.75 1.98 -17.90
C GLN A 62 2.31 3.25 -18.62
N GLN A 63 1.35 3.99 -18.06
CA GLN A 63 0.87 5.25 -18.63
C GLN A 63 1.93 6.33 -18.57
N GLY A 64 2.63 6.47 -17.43
CA GLY A 64 3.74 7.40 -17.27
C GLY A 64 4.84 7.16 -18.29
N THR A 65 5.22 5.90 -18.51
CA THR A 65 6.23 5.52 -19.50
C THR A 65 5.81 5.95 -20.91
N TYR A 66 4.57 5.67 -21.30
CA TYR A 66 4.09 6.09 -22.63
C TYR A 66 3.98 7.60 -22.78
N ALA A 67 3.55 8.30 -21.73
CA ALA A 67 3.50 9.76 -21.74
C ALA A 67 4.91 10.37 -21.92
N ALA A 68 5.88 9.87 -21.17
CA ALA A 68 7.27 10.28 -21.24
C ALA A 68 7.88 10.04 -22.62
N MET A 69 7.69 8.86 -23.19
CA MET A 69 8.16 8.52 -24.54
C MET A 69 7.50 9.42 -25.61
N ALA A 70 6.22 9.68 -25.48
CA ALA A 70 5.49 10.53 -26.42
C ALA A 70 5.95 11.99 -26.37
N GLU A 71 6.19 12.53 -25.17
CA GLU A 71 6.68 13.91 -25.00
C GLU A 71 8.10 14.08 -25.56
N GLN A 72 8.96 13.10 -25.31
CA GLN A 72 10.32 13.09 -25.84
C GLN A 72 10.40 12.73 -27.34
N GLY A 73 9.28 12.27 -27.92
CA GLY A 73 9.25 11.87 -29.33
C GLY A 73 10.08 10.63 -29.66
N VAL A 74 10.34 9.78 -28.65
CA VAL A 74 11.14 8.55 -28.82
C VAL A 74 10.22 7.35 -29.00
N GLY A 75 10.54 6.49 -29.99
CA GLY A 75 9.80 5.25 -30.25
C GLY A 75 10.35 4.04 -29.50
N ALA A 76 11.52 4.17 -28.89
CA ALA A 76 12.18 3.14 -28.10
C ALA A 76 13.09 3.74 -27.04
N ILE A 77 13.29 2.98 -25.96
CA ILE A 77 14.19 3.28 -24.84
C ILE A 77 15.06 2.05 -24.60
N ASP A 78 16.13 2.16 -23.84
CA ASP A 78 16.95 0.97 -23.50
C ASP A 78 16.25 0.00 -22.51
N GLY A 79 15.09 0.43 -21.96
CA GLY A 79 14.42 -0.29 -20.91
C GLY A 79 15.13 -0.06 -19.57
N GLY A 80 14.63 -0.72 -18.52
CA GLY A 80 15.23 -0.63 -17.19
C GLY A 80 14.28 -1.00 -16.09
N GLU A 81 14.78 -1.10 -14.87
CA GLU A 81 14.02 -1.30 -13.67
C GLU A 81 13.64 0.05 -13.06
N ILE A 82 12.41 0.16 -12.59
CA ILE A 82 11.86 1.33 -11.92
C ILE A 82 11.33 0.90 -10.57
N ASN A 83 11.77 1.62 -9.54
CA ASN A 83 11.31 1.43 -8.15
C ASN A 83 11.25 2.79 -7.43
N SER A 84 11.03 2.79 -6.12
CA SER A 84 10.96 4.02 -5.32
C SER A 84 12.26 4.87 -5.27
N GLY A 85 13.36 4.36 -5.77
CA GLY A 85 14.67 5.04 -5.79
C GLY A 85 15.27 5.23 -7.18
N GLU A 86 14.81 4.46 -8.16
CA GLU A 86 15.32 4.50 -9.53
C GLU A 86 14.17 4.65 -10.52
N GLY A 87 14.23 5.66 -11.36
CA GLY A 87 13.20 5.97 -12.35
C GLY A 87 13.73 6.60 -13.62
N THR A 88 15.04 6.51 -13.86
CA THR A 88 15.66 7.02 -15.08
C THR A 88 15.64 5.93 -16.15
N LEU A 89 14.92 6.18 -17.23
CA LEU A 89 14.95 5.34 -18.41
C LEU A 89 16.04 5.83 -19.34
N ASN A 90 16.93 4.93 -19.73
CA ASN A 90 17.98 5.23 -20.69
C ASN A 90 17.36 5.48 -22.07
N ALA A 91 17.41 6.73 -22.49
CA ALA A 91 17.00 7.21 -23.79
C ALA A 91 17.97 8.34 -24.22
N ALA A 92 17.80 8.92 -25.36
CA ALA A 92 18.56 10.08 -25.77
C ALA A 92 17.61 11.24 -26.16
N PRO A 93 17.28 12.16 -25.22
CA PRO A 93 17.83 12.34 -23.85
C PRO A 93 17.28 11.34 -22.84
N PRO A 94 17.93 11.17 -21.67
CA PRO A 94 17.40 10.34 -20.57
C PRO A 94 16.03 10.81 -20.10
N ILE A 95 15.15 9.87 -19.76
CA ILE A 95 13.80 10.16 -19.31
C ILE A 95 13.71 9.91 -17.80
N GLU A 96 13.41 10.95 -17.04
CA GLU A 96 13.10 10.86 -15.62
C GLU A 96 11.60 10.53 -15.45
N LEU A 97 11.28 9.28 -15.20
CA LEU A 97 9.88 8.84 -15.13
C LEU A 97 9.12 9.46 -13.97
N GLY A 98 9.80 9.89 -12.91
CA GLY A 98 9.20 10.56 -11.76
C GLY A 98 8.31 11.74 -12.14
N ASP A 99 8.71 12.53 -13.13
CA ASP A 99 7.96 13.70 -13.60
C ASP A 99 6.59 13.34 -14.21
N TYR A 100 6.41 12.08 -14.62
CA TYR A 100 5.20 11.56 -15.26
C TYR A 100 4.34 10.70 -14.33
N LEU A 101 4.78 10.48 -13.09
CA LEU A 101 4.05 9.68 -12.10
C LEU A 101 3.33 10.59 -11.09
N GLN A 102 2.11 10.21 -10.72
CA GLN A 102 1.41 10.87 -9.62
C GLN A 102 2.10 10.56 -8.28
N GLY A 103 2.71 11.57 -7.68
CA GLY A 103 3.38 11.44 -6.39
C GLY A 103 4.86 11.12 -6.47
N ASP A 104 5.45 11.28 -7.65
CA ASP A 104 6.86 11.01 -7.90
C ASP A 104 7.25 9.52 -7.67
N LEU A 105 8.50 9.16 -7.91
CA LEU A 105 9.02 7.80 -7.67
C LEU A 105 8.85 7.34 -6.22
N GLY A 106 8.97 8.26 -5.25
CA GLY A 106 8.77 7.96 -3.84
C GLY A 106 7.39 7.42 -3.46
N GLY A 107 6.41 7.55 -4.37
CA GLY A 107 5.07 6.97 -4.23
C GLY A 107 4.97 5.50 -4.64
N LEU A 108 5.94 4.98 -5.41
CA LEU A 108 5.97 3.59 -5.84
C LEU A 108 6.26 2.65 -4.67
N LYS A 109 5.53 1.55 -4.62
CA LYS A 109 5.72 0.48 -3.64
C LYS A 109 6.22 -0.80 -4.25
N GLY A 110 6.14 -0.93 -5.56
CA GLY A 110 6.64 -2.04 -6.34
C GLY A 110 7.93 -1.71 -7.09
N SER A 111 8.57 -2.73 -7.63
CA SER A 111 9.60 -2.62 -8.65
C SER A 111 9.08 -3.13 -9.99
N TRP A 112 9.38 -2.42 -11.08
CA TRP A 112 8.80 -2.66 -12.40
C TRP A 112 9.86 -2.64 -13.47
N ASN A 113 9.94 -3.67 -14.27
CA ASN A 113 10.87 -3.77 -15.39
C ASN A 113 10.21 -3.37 -16.70
N ILE A 114 10.79 -2.40 -17.41
CA ILE A 114 10.25 -1.84 -18.64
C ILE A 114 11.09 -2.32 -19.83
N THR A 115 10.40 -2.80 -20.85
CA THR A 115 11.02 -3.21 -22.11
C THR A 115 11.43 -2.00 -22.95
N PRO A 116 12.28 -2.19 -23.98
CA PRO A 116 12.63 -1.14 -24.92
C PRO A 116 11.45 -0.48 -25.65
N LEU A 117 10.32 -1.16 -25.75
CA LEU A 117 9.09 -0.61 -26.33
C LEU A 117 8.19 0.11 -25.32
N GLY A 118 8.68 0.33 -24.09
CA GLY A 118 7.93 1.01 -23.05
C GLY A 118 6.87 0.16 -22.36
N LEU A 119 6.87 -1.17 -22.55
CA LEU A 119 5.91 -2.07 -21.90
C LEU A 119 6.48 -2.59 -20.59
N VAL A 120 5.68 -2.58 -19.53
CA VAL A 120 6.03 -3.27 -18.28
C VAL A 120 5.97 -4.77 -18.50
N SER A 121 7.11 -5.45 -18.43
CA SER A 121 7.22 -6.90 -18.71
C SER A 121 7.22 -7.76 -17.45
N TYR A 122 7.76 -7.24 -16.37
CA TYR A 122 7.91 -7.92 -15.09
C TYR A 122 7.84 -6.91 -13.94
N GLY A 123 7.44 -7.38 -12.78
CA GLY A 123 7.49 -6.56 -11.57
C GLY A 123 7.09 -7.31 -10.33
N THR A 124 7.40 -6.77 -9.17
CA THR A 124 7.00 -7.29 -7.86
C THR A 124 6.32 -6.21 -7.04
N TYR A 125 5.31 -6.60 -6.27
CA TYR A 125 4.59 -5.69 -5.39
C TYR A 125 4.30 -6.34 -4.02
N PRO A 126 4.75 -5.77 -2.91
CA PRO A 126 5.68 -4.64 -2.86
C PRO A 126 7.04 -4.97 -3.48
N ASP A 127 7.93 -3.98 -3.55
CA ASP A 127 9.30 -4.15 -4.04
C ASP A 127 9.97 -5.33 -3.34
N TYR A 128 10.58 -6.22 -4.13
CA TYR A 128 11.13 -7.47 -3.61
C TYR A 128 12.17 -7.25 -2.50
N ASP A 129 12.98 -6.22 -2.60
CA ASP A 129 14.00 -5.90 -1.60
C ASP A 129 13.42 -5.37 -0.30
N ALA A 130 12.23 -4.78 -0.35
CA ALA A 130 11.51 -4.32 0.82
C ALA A 130 10.75 -5.45 1.55
N ILE A 131 10.63 -6.66 0.96
CA ILE A 131 9.86 -7.76 1.53
C ILE A 131 10.66 -8.51 2.58
N THR A 132 10.07 -8.69 3.77
CA THR A 132 10.63 -9.54 4.84
C THR A 132 10.48 -11.03 4.49
N ALA A 133 11.44 -11.86 4.91
CA ALA A 133 11.37 -13.30 4.73
C ALA A 133 10.08 -13.90 5.33
N GLY A 134 9.39 -14.73 4.57
CA GLY A 134 8.09 -15.33 4.93
C GLY A 134 6.88 -14.46 4.60
N ALA A 135 7.06 -13.23 4.14
CA ALA A 135 5.94 -12.41 3.70
C ALA A 135 5.52 -12.71 2.24
N THR A 136 4.25 -12.53 1.95
CA THR A 136 3.70 -12.73 0.61
C THR A 136 3.82 -11.46 -0.23
N TYR A 137 4.05 -11.64 -1.52
CA TYR A 137 4.10 -10.57 -2.52
C TYR A 137 3.43 -10.99 -3.81
N TRP A 138 3.14 -10.02 -4.69
CA TRP A 138 2.59 -10.25 -6.00
C TRP A 138 3.68 -10.07 -7.07
N GLU A 139 3.82 -11.09 -7.92
CA GLU A 139 4.68 -11.05 -9.09
C GLU A 139 3.84 -10.87 -10.35
N TYR A 140 4.25 -9.93 -11.19
CA TYR A 140 3.66 -9.67 -12.48
C TYR A 140 4.60 -10.13 -13.59
N THR A 141 4.09 -10.83 -14.56
CA THR A 141 4.83 -11.24 -15.76
C THR A 141 3.97 -11.03 -17.00
N PHE A 142 4.50 -10.36 -18.00
CA PHE A 142 3.90 -10.18 -19.30
C PHE A 142 4.80 -10.76 -20.38
N THR A 143 4.46 -11.95 -20.89
CA THR A 143 5.11 -12.58 -22.04
C THR A 143 4.19 -12.58 -23.25
N THR A 144 3.06 -13.26 -23.16
CA THR A 144 1.99 -13.27 -24.16
C THR A 144 0.65 -12.87 -23.54
N VAL A 145 0.49 -13.09 -22.25
CA VAL A 145 -0.70 -12.73 -21.45
C VAL A 145 -0.23 -12.23 -20.11
N ALA A 146 -0.78 -11.10 -19.67
CA ALA A 146 -0.52 -10.54 -18.35
C ALA A 146 -0.93 -11.53 -17.25
N ASN A 147 -0.02 -11.89 -16.38
CA ASN A 147 -0.22 -12.83 -15.29
C ASN A 147 0.22 -12.25 -13.96
N TRP A 148 -0.55 -12.55 -12.92
CA TRP A 148 -0.25 -12.18 -11.52
C TRP A 148 -0.16 -13.44 -10.68
N THR A 149 0.98 -13.65 -10.06
CA THR A 149 1.23 -14.79 -9.17
C THR A 149 1.51 -14.30 -7.76
N GLN A 150 0.86 -14.89 -6.77
CA GLN A 150 1.17 -14.64 -5.37
C GLN A 150 2.26 -15.61 -4.91
N LEU A 151 3.35 -15.08 -4.38
CA LEU A 151 4.51 -15.83 -3.92
C LEU A 151 4.83 -15.47 -2.47
N THR A 152 5.72 -16.25 -1.86
CA THR A 152 6.25 -16.01 -0.51
C THR A 152 7.78 -15.97 -0.60
N LYS A 153 8.37 -14.94 0.03
CA LYS A 153 9.84 -14.75 0.04
C LYS A 153 10.51 -15.72 1.00
#